data_4da6aae07f596efe189ef08872a49ddd
#
_entry.id   4da6aae07f596efe189ef08872a49ddd
#
_cell.length_a   1.000
_cell.length_b   1.000
_cell.length_c   1.000
_cell.angle_alpha   90.00
_cell.angle_beta   90.00
_cell.angle_gamma   90.00
#
_symmetry.space_group_name_H-M   'P 1'
#
loop_
_entity.id
_entity.type
_entity.pdbx_description
1 polymer ?
#
loop_
_entity_poly.entity_id
_entity_poly.type
_entity_poly.pdbx_seq_one_letter_code
_entity_poly.pdbx_strand_id
1 'polypeptide(L)'
;IRNMKYKIIIGLSAILYFTGCYNREQTPRLSEAEKLMQNNPDSALAILQKLKPEGNRAEQARYALLYSEALEKKQMKVTDDSLIRQAWQYYKHYPKDLRHQCKTLYYWGRIKLRTGDKPGALRLFLKIEKKLTDTDESYYKGLLYRQIGEVYYKQMNYSRAYHYFHEARNNFRQSGDIQEETKATLDMAAATFHSKDIEKAIRLYSAALDLADEHNNSNLIEVSLTNLASLYVISKRHISNDLLQRIELSARQDTVYGYHTLTDVSLLKNHIDSARYY
;
A
#
# COMPACT_ATOMS: atom_id res chain seq x y z
N ILE A 1 -61.18 -23.33 -10.74
CA ILE A 1 -59.88 -24.04 -10.68
C ILE A 1 -58.92 -23.52 -11.75
N ARG A 2 -59.41 -23.25 -13.00
CA ARG A 2 -58.59 -22.77 -14.12
C ARG A 2 -58.01 -21.35 -13.89
N ASN A 3 -58.80 -20.46 -13.29
CA ASN A 3 -58.36 -19.08 -13.00
C ASN A 3 -57.37 -18.98 -11.83
N MET A 4 -57.34 -19.95 -10.94
CA MET A 4 -56.39 -19.98 -9.80
C MET A 4 -54.98 -20.39 -10.22
N LYS A 5 -54.87 -21.30 -11.22
CA LYS A 5 -53.56 -21.71 -11.78
C LYS A 5 -52.85 -20.55 -12.52
N TYR A 6 -53.61 -19.71 -13.25
CA TYR A 6 -53.01 -18.54 -13.93
C TYR A 6 -52.53 -17.46 -12.97
N LYS A 7 -53.24 -17.26 -11.84
CA LYS A 7 -52.80 -16.29 -10.80
C LYS A 7 -51.50 -16.74 -10.10
N ILE A 8 -51.32 -18.05 -9.87
CA ILE A 8 -50.10 -18.59 -9.27
C ILE A 8 -48.92 -18.50 -10.25
N ILE A 9 -49.12 -18.73 -11.54
CA ILE A 9 -48.06 -18.62 -12.55
C ILE A 9 -47.64 -17.17 -12.76
N ILE A 10 -48.53 -16.21 -12.73
CA ILE A 10 -48.22 -14.77 -12.84
C ILE A 10 -47.52 -14.29 -11.57
N GLY A 11 -47.87 -14.77 -10.38
CA GLY A 11 -47.21 -14.47 -9.13
C GLY A 11 -45.78 -15.02 -9.07
N LEU A 12 -45.55 -16.25 -9.55
CA LEU A 12 -44.23 -16.85 -9.61
C LEU A 12 -43.30 -16.20 -10.68
N SER A 13 -43.87 -15.79 -11.82
CA SER A 13 -43.10 -15.04 -12.82
C SER A 13 -42.72 -13.64 -12.35
N ALA A 14 -43.60 -12.94 -11.61
CA ALA A 14 -43.31 -11.63 -11.02
C ALA A 14 -42.21 -11.71 -9.95
N ILE A 15 -42.19 -12.75 -9.12
CA ILE A 15 -41.14 -12.97 -8.11
C ILE A 15 -39.79 -13.26 -8.79
N LEU A 16 -39.73 -14.01 -9.87
CA LEU A 16 -38.53 -14.27 -10.66
C LEU A 16 -38.01 -13.00 -11.35
N TYR A 17 -38.90 -12.08 -11.79
CA TYR A 17 -38.49 -10.79 -12.37
C TYR A 17 -37.87 -9.83 -11.33
N PHE A 18 -38.39 -9.81 -10.11
CA PHE A 18 -37.87 -8.95 -9.05
C PHE A 18 -36.49 -9.41 -8.54
N THR A 19 -36.22 -10.72 -8.44
CA THR A 19 -34.90 -11.24 -8.06
C THR A 19 -33.88 -11.05 -9.16
N GLY A 20 -34.27 -11.10 -10.44
CA GLY A 20 -33.36 -10.89 -11.59
C GLY A 20 -32.97 -9.42 -11.78
N CYS A 21 -33.81 -8.46 -11.47
CA CYS A 21 -33.50 -7.03 -11.57
C CYS A 21 -32.56 -6.56 -10.45
N TYR A 22 -32.66 -7.10 -9.24
CA TYR A 22 -31.82 -6.72 -8.11
C TYR A 22 -30.36 -7.16 -8.31
N ASN A 23 -30.13 -8.35 -8.87
CA ASN A 23 -28.77 -8.84 -9.18
C ASN A 23 -28.11 -8.11 -10.36
N ARG A 24 -28.90 -7.53 -11.28
CA ARG A 24 -28.38 -6.85 -12.47
C ARG A 24 -27.74 -5.49 -12.16
N GLU A 25 -28.11 -4.84 -11.07
CA GLU A 25 -27.54 -3.56 -10.65
C GLU A 25 -26.26 -3.66 -9.81
N GLN A 26 -26.02 -4.77 -9.13
CA GLN A 26 -24.87 -4.91 -8.25
C GLN A 26 -23.55 -5.11 -9.02
N THR A 27 -23.55 -5.90 -10.07
CA THR A 27 -22.35 -6.15 -10.90
C THR A 27 -21.78 -4.88 -11.53
N PRO A 28 -22.59 -3.96 -12.12
CA PRO A 28 -22.07 -2.67 -12.60
C PRO A 28 -21.48 -1.81 -11.49
N ARG A 29 -22.11 -1.74 -10.31
CA ARG A 29 -21.61 -0.96 -9.16
C ARG A 29 -20.30 -1.53 -8.57
N LEU A 30 -20.17 -2.86 -8.51
CA LEU A 30 -18.90 -3.49 -8.14
C LEU A 30 -17.80 -3.14 -9.15
N SER A 31 -18.12 -3.12 -10.44
CA SER A 31 -17.18 -2.73 -11.49
C SER A 31 -16.78 -1.25 -11.41
N GLU A 32 -17.71 -0.38 -11.06
CA GLU A 32 -17.47 1.04 -10.81
C GLU A 32 -16.56 1.24 -9.60
N ALA A 33 -16.87 0.60 -8.46
CA ALA A 33 -16.02 0.63 -7.28
C ALA A 33 -14.60 0.13 -7.56
N GLU A 34 -14.46 -0.94 -8.35
CA GLU A 34 -13.15 -1.47 -8.73
C GLU A 34 -12.34 -0.48 -9.59
N LYS A 35 -12.97 0.21 -10.55
CA LYS A 35 -12.31 1.24 -11.36
C LYS A 35 -11.84 2.43 -10.52
N LEU A 36 -12.62 2.84 -9.53
CA LEU A 36 -12.31 3.95 -8.64
C LEU A 36 -11.25 3.60 -7.59
N MET A 37 -11.04 2.31 -7.33
CA MET A 37 -10.22 1.83 -6.20
C MET A 37 -8.79 2.37 -6.16
N GLN A 38 -8.16 2.66 -7.31
CA GLN A 38 -6.80 3.18 -7.36
C GLN A 38 -6.77 4.71 -7.14
N ASN A 39 -7.64 5.44 -7.81
CA ASN A 39 -7.54 6.91 -7.88
C ASN A 39 -8.46 7.61 -6.87
N ASN A 40 -9.52 6.95 -6.44
CA ASN A 40 -10.49 7.51 -5.49
C ASN A 40 -11.09 6.43 -4.59
N PRO A 41 -10.30 5.89 -3.62
CA PRO A 41 -10.75 4.83 -2.73
C PRO A 41 -11.90 5.27 -1.81
N ASP A 42 -12.09 6.57 -1.56
CA ASP A 42 -13.23 7.09 -0.80
C ASP A 42 -14.54 6.86 -1.53
N SER A 43 -14.61 7.22 -2.80
CA SER A 43 -15.78 6.99 -3.64
C SER A 43 -16.06 5.49 -3.83
N ALA A 44 -14.98 4.69 -4.01
CA ALA A 44 -15.12 3.24 -4.08
C ALA A 44 -15.75 2.67 -2.80
N LEU A 45 -15.26 3.09 -1.63
CA LEU A 45 -15.82 2.66 -0.33
C LEU A 45 -17.27 3.10 -0.16
N ALA A 46 -17.61 4.34 -0.51
CA ALA A 46 -18.98 4.86 -0.42
C ALA A 46 -19.96 4.06 -1.29
N ILE A 47 -19.53 3.61 -2.48
CA ILE A 47 -20.33 2.72 -3.33
C ILE A 47 -20.51 1.36 -2.63
N LEU A 48 -19.43 0.77 -2.14
CA LEU A 48 -19.45 -0.55 -1.51
C LEU A 48 -20.28 -0.59 -0.23
N GLN A 49 -20.29 0.48 0.56
CA GLN A 49 -21.11 0.60 1.78
C GLN A 49 -22.62 0.59 1.50
N LYS A 50 -23.02 1.02 0.30
CA LYS A 50 -24.45 1.01 -0.12
C LYS A 50 -24.88 -0.31 -0.74
N LEU A 51 -23.93 -1.19 -1.06
CA LEU A 51 -24.21 -2.52 -1.61
C LEU A 51 -24.50 -3.51 -0.48
N LYS A 52 -25.49 -4.37 -0.71
CA LYS A 52 -25.68 -5.54 0.14
C LYS A 52 -24.98 -6.74 -0.51
N PRO A 53 -24.26 -7.57 0.23
CA PRO A 53 -23.58 -8.75 -0.32
C PRO A 53 -24.58 -9.89 -0.65
N GLU A 54 -25.69 -9.53 -1.25
CA GLU A 54 -26.75 -10.43 -1.71
C GLU A 54 -26.53 -10.71 -3.19
N GLY A 55 -26.08 -11.89 -3.53
CA GLY A 55 -25.80 -12.25 -4.91
C GLY A 55 -25.28 -13.68 -5.00
N ASN A 56 -24.81 -14.07 -6.15
CA ASN A 56 -24.14 -15.34 -6.30
C ASN A 56 -22.77 -15.33 -5.57
N ARG A 57 -22.19 -16.51 -5.38
CA ARG A 57 -20.91 -16.67 -4.65
C ARG A 57 -19.75 -15.85 -5.23
N ALA A 58 -19.74 -15.64 -6.57
CA ALA A 58 -18.72 -14.86 -7.24
C ALA A 58 -18.83 -13.37 -6.88
N GLU A 59 -20.05 -12.82 -6.91
CA GLU A 59 -20.32 -11.41 -6.55
C GLU A 59 -20.03 -11.15 -5.08
N GLN A 60 -20.42 -12.07 -4.19
CA GLN A 60 -20.11 -11.98 -2.76
C GLN A 60 -18.59 -11.99 -2.52
N ALA A 61 -17.83 -12.85 -3.21
CA ALA A 61 -16.38 -12.91 -3.11
C ALA A 61 -15.72 -11.63 -3.66
N ARG A 62 -16.22 -11.11 -4.78
CA ARG A 62 -15.72 -9.86 -5.37
C ARG A 62 -16.00 -8.67 -4.45
N TYR A 63 -17.22 -8.58 -3.90
CA TYR A 63 -17.55 -7.57 -2.91
C TYR A 63 -16.63 -7.64 -1.69
N ALA A 64 -16.45 -8.84 -1.11
CA ALA A 64 -15.61 -9.05 0.06
C ALA A 64 -14.16 -8.63 -0.18
N LEU A 65 -13.61 -8.93 -1.36
CA LEU A 65 -12.27 -8.50 -1.77
C LEU A 65 -12.19 -6.98 -1.90
N LEU A 66 -13.08 -6.37 -2.67
CA LEU A 66 -13.07 -4.92 -2.93
C LEU A 66 -13.30 -4.11 -1.66
N TYR A 67 -14.20 -4.55 -0.78
CA TYR A 67 -14.47 -3.87 0.47
C TYR A 67 -13.26 -3.95 1.43
N SER A 68 -12.61 -5.12 1.51
CA SER A 68 -11.38 -5.28 2.29
C SER A 68 -10.23 -4.41 1.75
N GLU A 69 -10.10 -4.31 0.42
CA GLU A 69 -9.14 -3.43 -0.23
C GLU A 69 -9.40 -1.97 0.11
N ALA A 70 -10.65 -1.51 -0.01
CA ALA A 70 -11.02 -0.12 0.29
C ALA A 70 -10.73 0.24 1.75
N LEU A 71 -11.09 -0.62 2.71
CA LEU A 71 -10.79 -0.44 4.13
C LEU A 71 -9.28 -0.32 4.39
N GLU A 72 -8.48 -1.18 3.74
CA GLU A 72 -7.02 -1.14 3.88
C GLU A 72 -6.39 0.11 3.29
N LYS A 73 -6.82 0.54 2.10
CA LYS A 73 -6.35 1.78 1.47
C LYS A 73 -6.69 3.03 2.30
N LYS A 74 -7.84 3.03 2.96
CA LYS A 74 -8.29 4.10 3.86
C LYS A 74 -7.74 3.98 5.28
N GLN A 75 -6.91 2.99 5.56
CA GLN A 75 -6.35 2.70 6.88
C GLN A 75 -7.42 2.58 7.98
N MET A 76 -8.64 2.21 7.60
CA MET A 76 -9.73 2.03 8.56
C MET A 76 -9.46 0.84 9.47
N LYS A 77 -9.93 0.95 10.72
CA LYS A 77 -9.75 -0.13 11.70
C LYS A 77 -10.55 -1.35 11.25
N VAL A 78 -9.84 -2.45 10.99
CA VAL A 78 -10.41 -3.77 10.73
C VAL A 78 -10.14 -4.62 11.96
N THR A 79 -11.19 -5.20 12.54
CA THR A 79 -11.11 -5.97 13.80
C THR A 79 -10.86 -7.45 13.58
N ASP A 80 -11.26 -7.97 12.42
CA ASP A 80 -11.11 -9.38 12.06
C ASP A 80 -10.89 -9.56 10.55
N ASP A 81 -10.59 -10.79 10.14
CA ASP A 81 -10.33 -11.16 8.76
C ASP A 81 -11.46 -11.96 8.09
N SER A 82 -12.67 -11.97 8.67
CA SER A 82 -13.81 -12.78 8.21
C SER A 82 -14.20 -12.46 6.77
N LEU A 83 -14.28 -11.17 6.45
CA LEU A 83 -14.69 -10.70 5.13
C LEU A 83 -13.71 -11.12 4.03
N ILE A 84 -12.42 -10.85 4.19
CA ILE A 84 -11.42 -11.22 3.19
C ILE A 84 -11.24 -12.74 3.09
N ARG A 85 -11.47 -13.46 4.18
CA ARG A 85 -11.48 -14.93 4.20
C ARG A 85 -12.62 -15.49 3.34
N GLN A 86 -13.78 -14.84 3.32
CA GLN A 86 -14.89 -15.21 2.42
C GLN A 86 -14.45 -15.11 0.95
N ALA A 87 -13.76 -14.04 0.55
CA ALA A 87 -13.21 -13.91 -0.79
C ALA A 87 -12.23 -15.06 -1.11
N TRP A 88 -11.32 -15.39 -0.16
CA TRP A 88 -10.39 -16.50 -0.34
C TRP A 88 -11.07 -17.85 -0.48
N GLN A 89 -12.14 -18.14 0.26
CA GLN A 89 -12.89 -19.39 0.13
C GLN A 89 -13.43 -19.62 -1.28
N TYR A 90 -13.73 -18.54 -1.99
CA TYR A 90 -14.15 -18.60 -3.39
C TYR A 90 -12.93 -18.71 -4.34
N TYR A 91 -12.02 -17.74 -4.32
CA TYR A 91 -10.94 -17.63 -5.32
C TYR A 91 -9.92 -18.77 -5.26
N LYS A 92 -9.74 -19.45 -4.13
CA LYS A 92 -8.84 -20.61 -4.02
C LYS A 92 -9.19 -21.76 -4.96
N HIS A 93 -10.44 -21.84 -5.40
CA HIS A 93 -10.93 -22.88 -6.33
C HIS A 93 -10.74 -22.51 -7.81
N TYR A 94 -10.24 -21.32 -8.12
CA TYR A 94 -10.02 -20.83 -9.47
C TYR A 94 -8.51 -20.57 -9.71
N PRO A 95 -7.69 -21.62 -9.92
CA PRO A 95 -6.24 -21.50 -10.00
C PRO A 95 -5.76 -20.64 -11.17
N LYS A 96 -6.56 -20.50 -12.23
CA LYS A 96 -6.27 -19.63 -13.38
C LYS A 96 -6.51 -18.14 -13.09
N ASP A 97 -7.30 -17.82 -12.06
CA ASP A 97 -7.56 -16.44 -11.64
C ASP A 97 -6.49 -15.97 -10.65
N LEU A 98 -5.25 -15.92 -11.13
CA LEU A 98 -4.09 -15.56 -10.34
C LEU A 98 -4.21 -14.15 -9.74
N ARG A 99 -4.76 -13.20 -10.51
CA ARG A 99 -4.93 -11.82 -10.09
C ARG A 99 -5.77 -11.69 -8.81
N HIS A 100 -6.98 -12.25 -8.79
CA HIS A 100 -7.84 -12.18 -7.60
C HIS A 100 -7.30 -13.01 -6.45
N GLN A 101 -6.64 -14.15 -6.71
CA GLN A 101 -5.98 -14.93 -5.68
C GLN A 101 -4.87 -14.13 -4.98
N CYS A 102 -3.94 -13.56 -5.73
CA CYS A 102 -2.84 -12.77 -5.18
C CYS A 102 -3.36 -11.53 -4.46
N LYS A 103 -4.31 -10.80 -5.06
CA LYS A 103 -4.92 -9.62 -4.45
C LYS A 103 -5.61 -9.97 -3.12
N THR A 104 -6.35 -11.09 -3.06
CA THR A 104 -7.01 -11.54 -1.82
C THR A 104 -6.00 -11.88 -0.74
N LEU A 105 -4.97 -12.67 -1.06
CA LEU A 105 -3.92 -13.02 -0.10
C LEU A 105 -3.13 -11.79 0.36
N TYR A 106 -2.89 -10.84 -0.53
CA TYR A 106 -2.20 -9.58 -0.23
C TYR A 106 -2.96 -8.76 0.82
N TYR A 107 -4.23 -8.46 0.58
CA TYR A 107 -5.03 -7.70 1.55
C TYR A 107 -5.27 -8.46 2.84
N TRP A 108 -5.40 -9.78 2.78
CA TRP A 108 -5.48 -10.61 3.99
C TRP A 108 -4.18 -10.52 4.81
N GLY A 109 -3.02 -10.58 4.15
CA GLY A 109 -1.72 -10.39 4.80
C GLY A 109 -1.59 -9.02 5.46
N ARG A 110 -2.05 -7.95 4.79
CA ARG A 110 -2.06 -6.59 5.34
C ARG A 110 -2.98 -6.47 6.59
N ILE A 111 -4.17 -7.05 6.54
CA ILE A 111 -5.07 -7.12 7.70
C ILE A 111 -4.37 -7.85 8.86
N LYS A 112 -3.72 -8.99 8.60
CA LYS A 112 -2.94 -9.74 9.59
C LYS A 112 -1.82 -8.89 10.21
N LEU A 113 -1.10 -8.11 9.42
CA LEU A 113 -0.07 -7.19 9.94
C LEU A 113 -0.66 -6.14 10.88
N ARG A 114 -1.79 -5.56 10.52
CA ARG A 114 -2.45 -4.52 11.32
C ARG A 114 -3.05 -5.06 12.61
N THR A 115 -3.50 -6.31 12.62
CA THR A 115 -3.99 -7.00 13.83
C THR A 115 -2.87 -7.64 14.65
N GLY A 116 -1.59 -7.46 14.28
CA GLY A 116 -0.41 -7.93 15.01
C GLY A 116 0.04 -9.36 14.68
N ASP A 117 -0.69 -10.09 13.83
CA ASP A 117 -0.32 -11.45 13.39
C ASP A 117 0.75 -11.43 12.29
N LYS A 118 1.97 -11.00 12.65
CA LYS A 118 3.11 -10.95 11.73
C LYS A 118 3.44 -12.30 11.08
N PRO A 119 3.47 -13.44 11.82
CA PRO A 119 3.71 -14.75 11.20
C PRO A 119 2.60 -15.16 10.23
N GLY A 120 1.35 -14.86 10.55
CA GLY A 120 0.21 -15.11 9.65
C GLY A 120 0.32 -14.31 8.36
N ALA A 121 0.67 -13.03 8.45
CA ALA A 121 0.91 -12.17 7.30
C ALA A 121 2.03 -12.72 6.40
N LEU A 122 3.18 -13.06 6.99
CA LEU A 122 4.32 -13.60 6.25
C LEU A 122 3.95 -14.89 5.50
N ARG A 123 3.23 -15.83 6.14
CA ARG A 123 2.77 -17.05 5.46
C ARG A 123 1.90 -16.75 4.23
N LEU A 124 1.03 -15.74 4.29
CA LEU A 124 0.19 -15.34 3.17
C LEU A 124 1.01 -14.72 2.04
N PHE A 125 1.97 -13.85 2.38
CA PHE A 125 2.86 -13.23 1.40
C PHE A 125 3.77 -14.25 0.70
N LEU A 126 4.39 -15.18 1.43
CA LEU A 126 5.18 -16.26 0.83
C LEU A 126 4.34 -17.18 -0.07
N LYS A 127 3.05 -17.33 0.22
CA LYS A 127 2.14 -18.06 -0.67
C LYS A 127 1.89 -17.32 -1.99
N ILE A 128 1.87 -15.98 -1.98
CA ILE A 128 1.80 -15.17 -3.21
C ILE A 128 3.13 -15.28 -3.97
N GLU A 129 4.26 -15.12 -3.29
CA GLU A 129 5.59 -15.22 -3.89
C GLU A 129 5.72 -16.49 -4.74
N LYS A 130 5.37 -17.65 -4.16
CA LYS A 130 5.36 -18.92 -4.89
C LYS A 130 4.46 -18.92 -6.11
N LYS A 131 3.36 -18.17 -6.11
CA LYS A 131 2.44 -18.08 -7.25
C LYS A 131 2.93 -17.16 -8.36
N LEU A 132 3.73 -16.14 -8.00
CA LEU A 132 4.23 -15.14 -8.92
C LEU A 132 5.61 -15.45 -9.48
N THR A 133 6.28 -16.52 -9.04
CA THR A 133 7.66 -16.87 -9.43
C THR A 133 7.86 -16.84 -10.94
N ASP A 134 6.97 -17.49 -11.69
CA ASP A 134 7.10 -17.66 -13.13
C ASP A 134 6.16 -16.72 -13.94
N THR A 135 5.90 -15.53 -13.44
CA THR A 135 5.04 -14.53 -14.09
C THR A 135 5.79 -13.24 -14.39
N ASP A 136 5.31 -12.46 -15.35
CA ASP A 136 5.86 -11.11 -15.67
C ASP A 136 5.16 -9.99 -14.88
N GLU A 137 4.50 -10.33 -13.78
CA GLU A 137 3.71 -9.40 -12.96
C GLU A 137 4.60 -8.55 -12.02
N SER A 138 5.54 -7.79 -12.60
CA SER A 138 6.55 -7.02 -11.85
C SER A 138 5.95 -6.07 -10.82
N TYR A 139 4.86 -5.35 -11.15
CA TYR A 139 4.20 -4.48 -10.19
C TYR A 139 3.72 -5.22 -8.93
N TYR A 140 3.04 -6.36 -9.12
CA TYR A 140 2.55 -7.16 -7.98
C TYR A 140 3.67 -7.83 -7.20
N LYS A 141 4.77 -8.24 -7.87
CA LYS A 141 5.99 -8.70 -7.19
C LYS A 141 6.58 -7.59 -6.33
N GLY A 142 6.67 -6.38 -6.86
CA GLY A 142 7.15 -5.20 -6.13
C GLY A 142 6.32 -4.95 -4.87
N LEU A 143 5.00 -4.90 -4.97
CA LEU A 143 4.09 -4.75 -3.83
C LEU A 143 4.30 -5.86 -2.79
N LEU A 144 4.40 -7.11 -3.23
CA LEU A 144 4.60 -8.26 -2.36
C LEU A 144 5.93 -8.17 -1.60
N TYR A 145 7.04 -7.95 -2.29
CA TYR A 145 8.36 -7.89 -1.69
C TYR A 145 8.46 -6.72 -0.69
N ARG A 146 7.84 -5.59 -1.01
CA ARG A 146 7.77 -4.46 -0.08
C ARG A 146 7.05 -4.84 1.22
N GLN A 147 5.93 -5.60 1.15
CA GLN A 147 5.23 -6.08 2.35
C GLN A 147 6.03 -7.12 3.14
N ILE A 148 6.74 -8.01 2.48
CA ILE A 148 7.65 -8.97 3.17
C ILE A 148 8.77 -8.19 3.87
N GLY A 149 9.36 -7.21 3.20
CA GLY A 149 10.36 -6.31 3.76
C GLY A 149 9.85 -5.59 5.01
N GLU A 150 8.63 -5.05 4.96
CA GLU A 150 7.97 -4.41 6.11
C GLU A 150 7.80 -5.37 7.31
N VAL A 151 7.46 -6.64 7.07
CA VAL A 151 7.39 -7.65 8.14
C VAL A 151 8.75 -7.82 8.81
N TYR A 152 9.82 -8.02 8.02
CA TYR A 152 11.16 -8.18 8.56
C TYR A 152 11.66 -6.91 9.26
N TYR A 153 11.34 -5.73 8.73
CA TYR A 153 11.67 -4.46 9.36
C TYR A 153 11.02 -4.33 10.76
N LYS A 154 9.74 -4.66 10.88
CA LYS A 154 9.01 -4.68 12.17
C LYS A 154 9.50 -5.77 13.13
N GLN A 155 10.24 -6.75 12.63
CA GLN A 155 10.95 -7.76 13.43
C GLN A 155 12.40 -7.34 13.74
N MET A 156 12.81 -6.10 13.39
CA MET A 156 14.17 -5.59 13.51
C MET A 156 15.22 -6.41 12.73
N ASN A 157 14.80 -7.23 11.78
CA ASN A 157 15.69 -7.94 10.87
C ASN A 157 15.97 -7.06 9.65
N TYR A 158 16.77 -6.01 9.88
CA TYR A 158 17.00 -4.97 8.88
C TYR A 158 17.75 -5.46 7.64
N SER A 159 18.60 -6.48 7.78
CA SER A 159 19.30 -7.09 6.64
C SER A 159 18.33 -7.76 5.67
N ARG A 160 17.38 -8.58 6.18
CA ARG A 160 16.34 -9.18 5.34
C ARG A 160 15.36 -8.14 4.82
N ALA A 161 15.00 -7.14 5.63
CA ALA A 161 14.16 -6.04 5.19
C ALA A 161 14.77 -5.32 4.00
N TYR A 162 16.06 -4.95 4.08
CA TYR A 162 16.78 -4.33 2.98
C TYR A 162 16.76 -5.18 1.70
N HIS A 163 17.02 -6.49 1.82
CA HIS A 163 16.98 -7.40 0.66
C HIS A 163 15.60 -7.37 -0.03
N TYR A 164 14.52 -7.53 0.73
CA TYR A 164 13.19 -7.52 0.14
C TYR A 164 12.76 -6.15 -0.39
N PHE A 165 13.15 -5.05 0.24
CA PHE A 165 12.94 -3.71 -0.29
C PHE A 165 13.72 -3.45 -1.58
N HIS A 166 14.93 -4.01 -1.69
CA HIS A 166 15.73 -3.97 -2.91
C HIS A 166 15.04 -4.73 -4.06
N GLU A 167 14.53 -5.93 -3.79
CA GLU A 167 13.75 -6.68 -4.78
C GLU A 167 12.46 -5.94 -5.16
N ALA A 168 11.79 -5.31 -4.20
CA ALA A 168 10.62 -4.48 -4.47
C ALA A 168 10.96 -3.31 -5.42
N ARG A 169 12.03 -2.57 -5.13
CA ARG A 169 12.50 -1.46 -5.97
C ARG A 169 12.81 -1.92 -7.39
N ASN A 170 13.52 -3.04 -7.57
CA ASN A 170 13.85 -3.56 -8.89
C ASN A 170 12.59 -3.92 -9.70
N ASN A 171 11.61 -4.53 -9.05
CA ASN A 171 10.35 -4.89 -9.69
C ASN A 171 9.49 -3.66 -10.02
N PHE A 172 9.46 -2.62 -9.18
CA PHE A 172 8.77 -1.36 -9.49
C PHE A 172 9.45 -0.62 -10.63
N ARG A 173 10.78 -0.59 -10.68
CA ARG A 173 11.53 -0.05 -11.81
C ARG A 173 11.19 -0.78 -13.11
N GLN A 174 11.13 -2.11 -13.09
CA GLN A 174 10.75 -2.91 -14.26
C GLN A 174 9.31 -2.65 -14.71
N SER A 175 8.40 -2.37 -13.78
CA SER A 175 7.00 -2.02 -14.09
C SER A 175 6.80 -0.56 -14.51
N GLY A 176 7.81 0.30 -14.36
CA GLY A 176 7.74 1.73 -14.64
C GLY A 176 6.99 2.53 -13.57
N ASP A 177 6.71 1.96 -12.38
CA ASP A 177 6.05 2.68 -11.30
C ASP A 177 7.06 3.39 -10.40
N ILE A 178 7.42 4.60 -10.80
CA ILE A 178 8.44 5.40 -10.15
C ILE A 178 8.03 5.83 -8.74
N GLN A 179 6.74 6.05 -8.49
CA GLN A 179 6.27 6.40 -7.16
C GLN A 179 6.53 5.26 -6.16
N GLU A 180 6.22 4.02 -6.53
CA GLU A 180 6.49 2.86 -5.68
C GLU A 180 7.99 2.51 -5.65
N GLU A 181 8.74 2.75 -6.73
CA GLU A 181 10.21 2.63 -6.73
C GLU A 181 10.84 3.58 -5.72
N THR A 182 10.41 4.85 -5.69
CA THR A 182 10.87 5.85 -4.72
C THR A 182 10.55 5.42 -3.29
N LYS A 183 9.33 4.96 -3.03
CA LYS A 183 8.94 4.46 -1.69
C LYS A 183 9.79 3.26 -1.25
N ALA A 184 10.05 2.31 -2.15
CA ALA A 184 10.91 1.17 -1.85
C ALA A 184 12.36 1.60 -1.57
N THR A 185 12.86 2.65 -2.25
CA THR A 185 14.17 3.23 -2.00
C THR A 185 14.24 3.89 -0.63
N LEU A 186 13.19 4.59 -0.21
CA LEU A 186 13.06 5.13 1.16
C LEU A 186 13.04 4.03 2.22
N ASP A 187 12.32 2.94 1.98
CA ASP A 187 12.26 1.78 2.87
C ASP A 187 13.65 1.11 3.00
N MET A 188 14.41 1.01 1.89
CA MET A 188 15.81 0.55 1.92
C MET A 188 16.70 1.47 2.75
N ALA A 189 16.55 2.79 2.60
CA ALA A 189 17.30 3.78 3.37
C ALA A 189 17.02 3.65 4.87
N ALA A 190 15.77 3.50 5.26
CA ALA A 190 15.36 3.30 6.65
C ALA A 190 15.95 2.00 7.23
N ALA A 191 15.90 0.89 6.51
CA ALA A 191 16.49 -0.38 6.94
C ALA A 191 18.02 -0.26 7.09
N THR A 192 18.67 0.48 6.20
CA THR A 192 20.12 0.74 6.22
C THR A 192 20.50 1.62 7.41
N PHE A 193 19.73 2.65 7.71
CA PHE A 193 19.94 3.50 8.89
C PHE A 193 19.91 2.69 10.19
N HIS A 194 18.89 1.84 10.36
CA HIS A 194 18.78 0.97 11.53
C HIS A 194 19.88 -0.10 11.61
N SER A 195 20.51 -0.44 10.49
CA SER A 195 21.73 -1.25 10.44
C SER A 195 22.99 -0.46 10.77
N LYS A 196 22.88 0.84 11.12
CA LYS A 196 23.97 1.77 11.46
C LYS A 196 24.93 2.12 10.31
N ASP A 197 24.56 1.84 9.07
CA ASP A 197 25.29 2.30 7.88
C ASP A 197 24.75 3.67 7.42
N ILE A 198 25.16 4.72 8.15
CA ILE A 198 24.66 6.08 7.94
C ILE A 198 25.02 6.61 6.56
N GLU A 199 26.22 6.31 6.06
CA GLU A 199 26.65 6.74 4.73
C GLU A 199 25.76 6.20 3.62
N LYS A 200 25.52 4.90 3.66
CA LYS A 200 24.64 4.24 2.69
C LYS A 200 23.22 4.73 2.82
N ALA A 201 22.72 5.00 4.04
CA ALA A 201 21.41 5.57 4.25
C ALA A 201 21.29 6.97 3.64
N ILE A 202 22.26 7.86 3.81
CA ILE A 202 22.30 9.18 3.18
C ILE A 202 22.23 9.03 1.65
N ARG A 203 23.08 8.17 1.05
CA ARG A 203 23.05 7.94 -0.40
C ARG A 203 21.68 7.45 -0.90
N LEU A 204 21.02 6.56 -0.15
CA LEU A 204 19.71 6.04 -0.54
C LEU A 204 18.60 7.07 -0.40
N TYR A 205 18.61 7.89 0.67
CA TYR A 205 17.63 9.00 0.80
C TYR A 205 17.86 10.08 -0.26
N SER A 206 19.12 10.38 -0.62
CA SER A 206 19.42 11.29 -1.74
C SER A 206 18.90 10.75 -3.07
N ALA A 207 19.14 9.45 -3.35
CA ALA A 207 18.61 8.83 -4.56
C ALA A 207 17.07 8.81 -4.61
N ALA A 208 16.41 8.67 -3.46
CA ALA A 208 14.96 8.79 -3.37
C ALA A 208 14.48 10.22 -3.60
N LEU A 209 15.24 11.22 -3.12
CA LEU A 209 14.97 12.64 -3.38
C LEU A 209 15.08 12.95 -4.87
N ASP A 210 16.14 12.48 -5.54
CA ASP A 210 16.33 12.69 -6.98
C ASP A 210 15.15 12.11 -7.79
N LEU A 211 14.73 10.87 -7.49
CA LEU A 211 13.55 10.25 -8.11
C LEU A 211 12.26 11.02 -7.84
N ALA A 212 12.09 11.55 -6.64
CA ALA A 212 10.91 12.33 -6.28
C ALA A 212 10.90 13.70 -6.98
N ASP A 213 12.06 14.34 -7.14
CA ASP A 213 12.23 15.62 -7.85
C ASP A 213 11.92 15.45 -9.35
N GLU A 214 12.48 14.45 -10.01
CA GLU A 214 12.24 14.15 -11.44
C GLU A 214 10.74 14.01 -11.75
N HIS A 215 9.93 13.58 -10.77
CA HIS A 215 8.50 13.32 -10.97
C HIS A 215 7.60 14.30 -10.20
N ASN A 216 8.18 15.38 -9.64
CA ASN A 216 7.47 16.44 -8.92
C ASN A 216 6.53 15.89 -7.79
N ASN A 217 6.98 14.84 -7.08
CA ASN A 217 6.21 14.26 -5.99
C ASN A 217 6.52 14.95 -4.67
N SER A 218 5.77 16.01 -4.35
CA SER A 218 5.99 16.84 -3.16
C SER A 218 6.05 16.06 -1.85
N ASN A 219 5.19 15.07 -1.67
CA ASN A 219 5.17 14.26 -0.45
C ASN A 219 6.45 13.42 -0.28
N LEU A 220 6.96 12.82 -1.37
CA LEU A 220 8.18 12.02 -1.32
C LEU A 220 9.44 12.88 -1.22
N ILE A 221 9.42 14.09 -1.81
CA ILE A 221 10.46 15.11 -1.62
C ILE A 221 10.55 15.47 -0.13
N GLU A 222 9.43 15.83 0.50
CA GLU A 222 9.36 16.19 1.91
C GLU A 222 9.88 15.07 2.82
N VAL A 223 9.41 13.84 2.62
CA VAL A 223 9.88 12.67 3.39
C VAL A 223 11.39 12.47 3.24
N SER A 224 11.93 12.61 2.03
CA SER A 224 13.36 12.46 1.77
C SER A 224 14.18 13.54 2.47
N LEU A 225 13.77 14.81 2.34
CA LEU A 225 14.44 15.95 2.97
C LEU A 225 14.44 15.86 4.49
N THR A 226 13.31 15.49 5.10
CA THR A 226 13.18 15.32 6.56
C THR A 226 14.14 14.23 7.08
N ASN A 227 14.21 13.08 6.41
CA ASN A 227 15.12 12.02 6.82
C ASN A 227 16.61 12.41 6.62
N LEU A 228 16.92 13.11 5.53
CA LEU A 228 18.28 13.64 5.31
C LEU A 228 18.69 14.62 6.40
N ALA A 229 17.81 15.56 6.79
CA ALA A 229 18.09 16.50 7.88
C ALA A 229 18.52 15.77 9.16
N SER A 230 17.71 14.81 9.61
CA SER A 230 17.99 14.02 10.81
C SER A 230 19.31 13.22 10.69
N LEU A 231 19.61 12.65 9.51
CA LEU A 231 20.86 11.92 9.30
C LEU A 231 22.10 12.82 9.33
N TYR A 232 22.02 14.02 8.76
CA TYR A 232 23.13 14.98 8.82
C TYR A 232 23.36 15.47 10.24
N VAL A 233 22.31 15.70 11.05
CA VAL A 233 22.44 16.04 12.47
C VAL A 233 23.14 14.90 13.24
N ILE A 234 22.64 13.67 13.11
CA ILE A 234 23.18 12.49 13.82
C ILE A 234 24.63 12.21 13.45
N SER A 235 24.95 12.32 12.15
CA SER A 235 26.30 12.03 11.64
C SER A 235 27.30 13.16 11.86
N LYS A 236 26.86 14.35 12.25
CA LYS A 236 27.66 15.58 12.34
C LYS A 236 28.46 15.89 11.07
N ARG A 237 27.92 15.51 9.92
CA ARG A 237 28.55 15.74 8.61
C ARG A 237 28.22 17.13 8.09
N HIS A 238 29.12 17.63 7.26
CA HIS A 238 28.89 18.87 6.53
C HIS A 238 27.73 18.66 5.52
N ILE A 239 26.76 19.56 5.57
CA ILE A 239 25.66 19.65 4.62
C ILE A 239 25.90 20.81 3.66
N SER A 240 25.55 20.67 2.38
CA SER A 240 25.62 21.79 1.43
C SER A 240 24.59 22.86 1.76
N ASN A 241 24.92 24.13 1.50
CA ASN A 241 24.00 25.23 1.72
C ASN A 241 22.70 25.08 0.91
N ASP A 242 22.79 24.58 -0.31
CA ASP A 242 21.62 24.31 -1.17
C ASP A 242 20.66 23.30 -0.54
N LEU A 243 21.18 22.13 -0.11
CA LEU A 243 20.37 21.11 0.52
C LEU A 243 19.77 21.62 1.84
N LEU A 244 20.52 22.35 2.65
CA LEU A 244 20.04 22.95 3.90
C LEU A 244 18.90 23.94 3.64
N GLN A 245 19.02 24.78 2.62
CA GLN A 245 17.97 25.73 2.22
C GLN A 245 16.71 24.98 1.75
N ARG A 246 16.86 23.93 0.96
CA ARG A 246 15.73 23.09 0.51
C ARG A 246 15.00 22.45 1.70
N ILE A 247 15.75 21.89 2.67
CA ILE A 247 15.19 21.29 3.88
C ILE A 247 14.41 22.36 4.66
N GLU A 248 14.97 23.55 4.85
CA GLU A 248 14.32 24.63 5.59
C GLU A 248 13.03 25.09 4.93
N LEU A 249 13.03 25.27 3.60
CA LEU A 249 11.84 25.66 2.83
C LEU A 249 10.75 24.60 2.92
N SER A 250 11.10 23.32 2.76
CA SER A 250 10.16 22.21 2.90
C SER A 250 9.56 22.14 4.30
N ALA A 251 10.40 22.27 5.34
CA ALA A 251 9.95 22.22 6.74
C ALA A 251 9.00 23.36 7.12
N ARG A 252 9.13 24.55 6.49
CA ARG A 252 8.22 25.68 6.70
C ARG A 252 6.84 25.47 6.11
N GLN A 253 6.74 24.60 5.09
CA GLN A 253 5.48 24.26 4.42
C GLN A 253 4.78 23.04 5.07
N ASP A 254 5.54 22.22 5.78
CA ASP A 254 5.03 21.01 6.46
C ASP A 254 4.33 21.42 7.77
N THR A 255 3.06 21.03 7.87
CA THR A 255 2.22 21.30 9.05
C THR A 255 2.30 20.21 10.12
N VAL A 256 2.85 19.04 9.81
CA VAL A 256 2.84 17.85 10.67
C VAL A 256 4.22 17.63 11.33
N TYR A 257 5.29 17.61 10.53
CA TYR A 257 6.65 17.31 10.97
C TYR A 257 7.59 18.50 10.91
N GLY A 258 7.13 19.62 10.38
CA GLY A 258 7.95 20.82 10.14
C GLY A 258 8.72 21.31 11.37
N TYR A 259 8.14 21.26 12.56
CA TYR A 259 8.82 21.66 13.81
C TYR A 259 10.06 20.82 14.11
N HIS A 260 9.98 19.50 13.94
CA HIS A 260 11.13 18.61 14.14
C HIS A 260 12.23 18.89 13.13
N THR A 261 11.85 19.03 11.86
CA THR A 261 12.79 19.33 10.78
C THR A 261 13.43 20.70 10.95
N LEU A 262 12.69 21.73 11.41
CA LEU A 262 13.23 23.05 11.71
C LEU A 262 14.20 23.01 12.91
N THR A 263 13.97 22.14 13.88
CA THR A 263 14.95 21.89 14.96
C THR A 263 16.24 21.32 14.40
N ASP A 264 16.15 20.33 13.52
CA ASP A 264 17.32 19.75 12.83
C ASP A 264 18.07 20.82 12.02
N VAL A 265 17.35 21.68 11.27
CA VAL A 265 17.92 22.83 10.54
C VAL A 265 18.70 23.78 11.47
N SER A 266 18.13 24.09 12.63
CA SER A 266 18.80 24.95 13.62
C SER A 266 20.10 24.33 14.12
N LEU A 267 20.10 23.03 14.42
CA LEU A 267 21.31 22.29 14.82
C LEU A 267 22.36 22.27 13.71
N LEU A 268 21.96 22.06 12.46
CA LEU A 268 22.84 22.05 11.32
C LEU A 268 23.48 23.42 11.07
N LYS A 269 22.75 24.52 11.20
CA LYS A 269 23.26 25.88 11.12
C LYS A 269 24.31 26.16 12.19
N ASN A 270 24.04 25.80 13.44
CA ASN A 270 24.98 25.95 14.54
C ASN A 270 26.28 25.15 14.32
N HIS A 271 26.20 23.96 13.73
CA HIS A 271 27.40 23.17 13.35
C HIS A 271 28.23 23.85 12.27
N ILE A 272 27.58 24.46 11.26
CA ILE A 272 28.26 25.19 10.18
C ILE A 272 28.96 26.41 10.76
N ASP A 273 28.31 27.18 11.60
CA ASP A 273 28.86 28.40 12.22
C ASP A 273 30.03 28.02 13.14
N SER A 274 29.92 26.98 13.96
CA SER A 274 31.02 26.49 14.77
C SER A 274 32.24 26.04 13.95
N ALA A 275 32.02 25.39 12.81
CA ALA A 275 33.10 24.96 11.91
C ALA A 275 33.82 26.14 11.21
N ARG A 276 33.21 27.33 11.15
CA ARG A 276 33.84 28.56 10.62
C ARG A 276 34.75 29.27 11.63
N TYR A 277 34.63 28.95 12.92
CA TYR A 277 35.41 29.54 13.99
C TYR A 277 36.68 28.70 14.35
N TYR A 278 36.85 27.51 13.78
CA TYR A 278 38.03 26.68 13.93
C TYR A 278 38.74 26.45 12.56
#